data_38ff08a8b5990953ed2ef4e6d8767004
#
_entry.id   38ff08a8b5990953ed2ef4e6d8767004
#
_cell.length_a   1.000
_cell.length_b   1.000
_cell.length_c   1.000
_cell.angle_alpha   90.00
_cell.angle_beta   90.00
_cell.angle_gamma   90.00
#
_symmetry.space_group_name_H-M   'P 1'
#
loop_
_entity.id
_entity.type
_entity.pdbx_description
1 polymer ?
#
loop_
_entity_poly.entity_id
_entity_poly.type
_entity_poly.pdbx_seq_one_letter_code
_entity_poly.pdbx_strand_id
1 'polypeptide(L)'
;CREFDRISDVESRMYAPPEEIRNYLESKPEKPFILCEYMHNMGNSLGGMERYIRLEEEFPQYQGGFIWDYMDQALWHTDCNGRRVLGYGGDFGERQTDYAFSGNGIVFADGTEKPAMQEVRYWYSSPQERLAHDKANRRAKSVLTLPAPKIKKNPLRITHGDGALGIQGESFEILFSYSEGGPVSLVSGGQEWLWRPPRPAYWRAPTENDLGNGFALDSSIWAAADGWQKCEKIELLEEGPERAAIHFRYTAPAVPGLCTEVTYTVENTGCITVCVHYHGAPNRPGLPLLGLRFSTPEPVERVEWLGLSGE
;
A
#
# COMPACT_ATOMS: atom_id res chain seq x y z
N CYS A 1 17.57 28.43 0.20
CA CYS A 1 18.43 29.38 -0.54
C CYS A 1 19.88 28.96 -0.40
N ARG A 2 20.35 28.08 -1.29
CA ARG A 2 21.69 27.45 -1.21
C ARG A 2 22.88 28.42 -1.31
N GLU A 3 22.69 29.66 -1.71
CA GLU A 3 23.77 30.61 -1.97
C GLU A 3 23.90 31.70 -0.91
N PHE A 4 23.00 31.76 0.09
CA PHE A 4 22.97 32.84 1.06
C PHE A 4 23.12 32.34 2.51
N ASP A 5 23.94 31.35 2.70
CA ASP A 5 24.23 30.74 4.00
C ASP A 5 24.68 31.74 5.08
N ARG A 6 25.18 32.91 4.67
CA ARG A 6 25.61 33.99 5.57
C ARG A 6 24.47 34.88 6.08
N ILE A 7 23.27 34.81 5.53
CA ILE A 7 22.18 35.74 5.78
C ILE A 7 21.18 35.21 6.83
N SER A 8 20.95 33.89 6.86
CA SER A 8 20.01 33.27 7.77
C SER A 8 20.67 32.61 8.96
N ASP A 9 19.97 32.54 10.09
CA ASP A 9 20.43 31.85 11.30
C ASP A 9 20.19 30.34 11.23
N VAL A 10 19.38 29.87 10.27
CA VAL A 10 18.97 28.48 10.08
C VAL A 10 19.15 28.11 8.62
N GLU A 11 19.67 26.91 8.34
CA GLU A 11 19.62 26.32 7.00
C GLU A 11 18.19 25.83 6.73
N SER A 12 17.58 26.30 5.66
CA SER A 12 16.23 25.92 5.29
C SER A 12 16.16 25.42 3.86
N ARG A 13 15.52 24.28 3.66
CA ARG A 13 15.29 23.71 2.32
C ARG A 13 13.83 23.30 2.19
N MET A 14 13.40 23.25 0.93
CA MET A 14 12.08 22.82 0.52
C MET A 14 12.19 21.41 -0.08
N TYR A 15 11.41 20.46 0.44
CA TYR A 15 11.33 19.07 -0.04
C TYR A 15 12.68 18.34 -0.17
N ALA A 16 13.67 18.67 0.64
CA ALA A 16 14.92 17.93 0.64
C ALA A 16 14.67 16.47 1.07
N PRO A 17 15.18 15.48 0.31
CA PRO A 17 15.06 14.08 0.71
C PRO A 17 15.88 13.78 1.96
N PRO A 18 15.52 12.73 2.74
CA PRO A 18 16.22 12.39 3.99
C PRO A 18 17.73 12.19 3.83
N GLU A 19 18.20 11.66 2.70
CA GLU A 19 19.61 11.45 2.43
C GLU A 19 20.39 12.79 2.27
N GLU A 20 19.77 13.78 1.63
CA GLU A 20 20.36 15.12 1.48
C GLU A 20 20.48 15.80 2.84
N ILE A 21 19.47 15.66 3.70
CA ILE A 21 19.46 16.19 5.07
C ILE A 21 20.56 15.50 5.89
N ARG A 22 20.65 14.18 5.84
CA ARG A 22 21.66 13.39 6.53
C ARG A 22 23.07 13.84 6.14
N ASN A 23 23.34 13.94 4.84
CA ASN A 23 24.64 14.39 4.33
C ASN A 23 25.03 15.79 4.85
N TYR A 24 24.06 16.70 4.94
CA TYR A 24 24.29 18.01 5.53
C TYR A 24 24.63 17.91 7.03
N LEU A 25 23.85 17.16 7.79
CA LEU A 25 24.01 17.02 9.24
C LEU A 25 25.31 16.28 9.62
N GLU A 26 25.72 15.28 8.87
CA GLU A 26 26.97 14.54 9.06
C GLU A 26 28.21 15.43 8.82
N SER A 27 28.08 16.51 8.04
CA SER A 27 29.13 17.51 7.87
C SER A 27 29.39 18.35 9.12
N LYS A 28 28.61 18.16 10.19
CA LYS A 28 28.64 18.90 11.46
C LYS A 28 28.51 20.42 11.25
N PRO A 29 27.40 20.85 10.63
CA PRO A 29 27.15 22.25 10.36
C PRO A 29 27.01 23.06 11.65
N GLU A 30 27.32 24.36 11.58
CA GLU A 30 27.11 25.29 12.70
C GLU A 30 25.63 25.64 12.88
N LYS A 31 24.86 25.60 11.79
CA LYS A 31 23.45 26.03 11.77
C LYS A 31 22.50 24.84 11.93
N PRO A 32 21.40 25.03 12.67
CA PRO A 32 20.31 24.06 12.67
C PRO A 32 19.68 24.00 11.28
N PHE A 33 19.06 22.85 10.97
CA PHE A 33 18.39 22.58 9.71
C PHE A 33 16.88 22.44 9.91
N ILE A 34 16.10 23.07 9.04
CA ILE A 34 14.63 22.96 9.04
C ILE A 34 14.13 22.84 7.61
N LEU A 35 13.09 22.02 7.39
CA LEU A 35 12.37 21.99 6.12
C LEU A 35 11.25 23.03 6.15
N CYS A 36 11.33 24.06 5.30
CA CYS A 36 10.24 25.02 5.17
C CYS A 36 8.97 24.42 4.58
N GLU A 37 9.12 23.34 3.80
CA GLU A 37 8.03 22.50 3.32
C GLU A 37 8.53 21.06 3.16
N TYR A 38 7.69 20.09 3.56
CA TYR A 38 7.89 18.67 3.32
C TYR A 38 6.56 17.92 3.34
N MET A 39 6.57 16.61 3.07
CA MET A 39 5.39 15.76 3.12
C MET A 39 4.22 16.28 2.27
N HIS A 40 4.52 16.70 1.01
CA HIS A 40 3.53 17.21 0.09
C HIS A 40 2.37 16.22 -0.10
N ASN A 41 1.17 16.61 0.39
CA ASN A 41 0.01 15.71 0.47
C ASN A 41 -1.03 15.95 -0.63
N MET A 42 -0.62 16.31 -1.83
CA MET A 42 -1.57 16.50 -2.95
C MET A 42 -2.42 15.23 -3.15
N GLY A 43 -3.75 15.38 -3.03
CA GLY A 43 -4.67 14.24 -2.96
C GLY A 43 -4.49 13.46 -1.64
N ASN A 44 -3.77 12.34 -1.70
CA ASN A 44 -3.41 11.51 -0.54
C ASN A 44 -2.01 10.92 -0.77
N SER A 45 -1.03 11.81 -0.97
CA SER A 45 0.33 11.45 -1.41
C SER A 45 1.35 11.37 -0.28
N LEU A 46 0.98 11.79 0.95
CA LEU A 46 1.87 11.74 2.11
C LEU A 46 2.22 10.29 2.44
N GLY A 47 3.49 10.04 2.74
CA GLY A 47 4.00 8.75 3.16
C GLY A 47 5.51 8.79 3.42
N GLY A 48 6.03 7.82 4.19
CA GLY A 48 7.45 7.74 4.52
C GLY A 48 7.94 8.77 5.53
N MET A 49 7.05 9.30 6.37
CA MET A 49 7.35 10.32 7.38
C MET A 49 8.36 9.81 8.43
N GLU A 50 8.39 8.51 8.66
CA GLU A 50 9.35 7.86 9.56
C GLU A 50 10.78 8.31 9.31
N ARG A 51 11.21 8.37 8.05
CA ARG A 51 12.59 8.68 7.67
C ARG A 51 13.03 10.07 8.13
N TYR A 52 12.11 11.01 8.16
CA TYR A 52 12.36 12.38 8.64
C TYR A 52 12.36 12.43 10.16
N ILE A 53 11.40 11.81 10.82
CA ILE A 53 11.32 11.81 12.29
C ILE A 53 12.51 11.08 12.92
N ARG A 54 13.02 10.00 12.30
CA ARG A 54 14.24 9.35 12.78
C ARG A 54 15.47 10.24 12.68
N LEU A 55 15.54 11.14 11.70
CA LEU A 55 16.63 12.14 11.64
C LEU A 55 16.55 13.13 12.80
N GLU A 56 15.35 13.53 13.24
CA GLU A 56 15.18 14.37 14.44
C GLU A 56 15.67 13.66 15.71
N GLU A 57 15.41 12.37 15.83
CA GLU A 57 15.88 11.56 16.97
C GLU A 57 17.40 11.36 16.95
N GLU A 58 18.02 11.33 15.77
CA GLU A 58 19.45 11.07 15.58
C GLU A 58 20.32 12.35 15.65
N PHE A 59 19.82 13.46 15.09
CA PHE A 59 20.58 14.70 14.93
C PHE A 59 19.90 15.88 15.62
N PRO A 60 20.45 16.38 16.74
CA PRO A 60 19.88 17.54 17.46
C PRO A 60 19.80 18.84 16.62
N GLN A 61 20.59 18.97 15.57
CA GLN A 61 20.54 20.10 14.67
C GLN A 61 19.38 20.06 13.68
N TYR A 62 18.73 18.91 13.48
CA TYR A 62 17.52 18.84 12.65
C TYR A 62 16.30 19.21 13.45
N GLN A 63 15.60 20.27 13.04
CA GLN A 63 14.48 20.85 13.75
C GLN A 63 13.12 20.47 13.12
N GLY A 64 13.11 19.43 12.27
CA GLY A 64 11.89 18.98 11.60
C GLY A 64 11.50 19.82 10.39
N GLY A 65 10.20 19.94 10.16
CA GLY A 65 9.67 20.62 8.99
C GLY A 65 8.18 20.94 9.08
N PHE A 66 7.69 21.65 8.06
CA PHE A 66 6.30 22.05 7.94
C PHE A 66 5.64 21.24 6.82
N ILE A 67 4.58 20.49 7.16
CA ILE A 67 3.82 19.71 6.19
C ILE A 67 3.14 20.67 5.20
N TRP A 68 3.26 20.41 3.92
CA TRP A 68 2.48 21.06 2.89
C TRP A 68 1.34 20.16 2.41
N ASP A 69 0.08 20.40 2.84
CA ASP A 69 -0.41 21.51 3.62
C ASP A 69 -1.31 21.00 4.79
N TYR A 70 -1.78 21.90 5.63
CA TYR A 70 -2.67 21.51 6.71
C TYR A 70 -4.09 21.22 6.21
N MET A 71 -4.66 22.13 5.42
CA MET A 71 -6.06 22.06 4.97
C MET A 71 -6.16 22.35 3.48
N ASP A 72 -7.00 21.57 2.78
CA ASP A 72 -7.33 21.85 1.39
C ASP A 72 -7.87 23.26 1.19
N GLN A 73 -7.39 23.95 0.18
CA GLN A 73 -7.78 25.31 -0.16
C GLN A 73 -9.01 25.30 -1.07
N ALA A 74 -10.20 25.17 -0.48
CA ALA A 74 -11.46 25.13 -1.23
C ALA A 74 -12.54 25.95 -0.52
N LEU A 75 -13.50 26.45 -1.28
CA LEU A 75 -14.62 27.25 -0.81
C LEU A 75 -15.94 26.55 -1.16
N TRP A 76 -16.92 26.70 -0.25
CA TRP A 76 -18.25 26.22 -0.52
C TRP A 76 -18.94 27.06 -1.62
N HIS A 77 -19.44 26.40 -2.67
CA HIS A 77 -20.30 27.01 -3.68
C HIS A 77 -21.40 26.07 -4.11
N THR A 78 -22.35 26.59 -4.90
CA THR A 78 -23.41 25.79 -5.51
C THR A 78 -23.06 25.52 -6.96
N ASP A 79 -22.95 24.26 -7.35
CA ASP A 79 -22.65 23.84 -8.71
C ASP A 79 -23.84 24.10 -9.67
N CYS A 80 -23.63 23.84 -10.96
CA CYS A 80 -24.67 24.02 -12.01
C CYS A 80 -25.89 23.09 -11.82
N ASN A 81 -25.79 22.06 -10.97
CA ASN A 81 -26.87 21.13 -10.63
C ASN A 81 -27.60 21.53 -9.34
N GLY A 82 -27.26 22.66 -8.73
CA GLY A 82 -27.83 23.12 -7.47
C GLY A 82 -27.27 22.40 -6.23
N ARG A 83 -26.17 21.67 -6.34
CA ARG A 83 -25.54 20.96 -5.21
C ARG A 83 -24.51 21.86 -4.55
N ARG A 84 -24.49 21.83 -3.22
CA ARG A 84 -23.45 22.49 -2.45
C ARG A 84 -22.18 21.64 -2.46
N VAL A 85 -21.11 22.15 -3.05
CA VAL A 85 -19.83 21.47 -3.23
C VAL A 85 -18.67 22.36 -2.77
N LEU A 86 -17.54 21.76 -2.43
CA LEU A 86 -16.28 22.47 -2.23
C LEU A 86 -15.60 22.62 -3.58
N GLY A 87 -15.35 23.85 -4.00
CA GLY A 87 -14.67 24.19 -5.25
C GLY A 87 -13.36 24.92 -4.99
N TYR A 88 -12.45 24.83 -5.93
CA TYR A 88 -11.18 25.54 -5.95
C TYR A 88 -11.00 26.31 -7.26
N GLY A 89 -9.85 26.96 -7.46
CA GLY A 89 -9.62 27.79 -8.62
C GLY A 89 -9.94 27.10 -9.95
N GLY A 90 -10.74 27.77 -10.79
CA GLY A 90 -11.35 27.27 -12.03
C GLY A 90 -12.83 26.93 -11.89
N ASP A 91 -13.32 26.61 -10.69
CA ASP A 91 -14.73 26.24 -10.45
C ASP A 91 -15.68 27.45 -10.36
N PHE A 92 -15.15 28.65 -10.24
CA PHE A 92 -15.90 29.90 -10.09
C PHE A 92 -16.01 30.72 -11.40
N GLY A 93 -15.59 30.13 -12.53
CA GLY A 93 -15.64 30.74 -13.84
C GLY A 93 -14.36 31.45 -14.28
N GLU A 94 -13.34 31.47 -13.47
CA GLU A 94 -12.01 31.93 -13.84
C GLU A 94 -11.28 30.92 -14.75
N ARG A 95 -10.40 31.42 -15.62
CA ARG A 95 -9.67 30.58 -16.59
C ARG A 95 -8.39 29.98 -16.04
N GLN A 96 -7.81 30.61 -15.03
CA GLN A 96 -6.59 30.18 -14.39
C GLN A 96 -6.91 29.29 -13.22
N THR A 97 -6.20 28.17 -13.12
CA THR A 97 -6.36 27.21 -12.01
C THR A 97 -5.05 26.48 -11.79
N ASP A 98 -4.75 26.20 -10.54
CA ASP A 98 -3.64 25.32 -10.13
C ASP A 98 -4.09 23.86 -10.00
N TYR A 99 -5.29 23.54 -10.46
CA TYR A 99 -5.88 22.19 -10.41
C TYR A 99 -5.80 21.59 -9.02
N ALA A 100 -5.35 20.33 -8.94
CA ALA A 100 -5.24 19.58 -7.70
C ALA A 100 -4.25 20.15 -6.67
N PHE A 101 -3.44 21.17 -7.03
CA PHE A 101 -2.55 21.85 -6.06
C PHE A 101 -3.30 22.58 -4.94
N SER A 102 -4.60 22.77 -5.05
CA SER A 102 -5.44 23.25 -3.95
C SER A 102 -5.80 22.14 -2.94
N GLY A 103 -5.59 20.87 -3.30
CA GLY A 103 -5.94 19.69 -2.51
C GLY A 103 -4.77 19.08 -1.74
N ASN A 104 -3.88 19.88 -1.15
CA ASN A 104 -2.67 19.43 -0.47
C ASN A 104 -2.83 19.20 1.03
N GLY A 105 -4.01 19.49 1.60
CA GLY A 105 -4.25 19.37 3.03
C GLY A 105 -4.13 17.94 3.56
N ILE A 106 -3.72 17.80 4.82
CA ILE A 106 -3.89 16.55 5.59
C ILE A 106 -5.32 16.43 6.12
N VAL A 107 -6.09 17.51 6.02
CA VAL A 107 -7.55 17.55 6.20
C VAL A 107 -8.20 18.17 4.98
N PHE A 108 -9.44 17.76 4.70
CA PHE A 108 -10.27 18.41 3.69
C PHE A 108 -10.66 19.84 4.10
N ALA A 109 -11.13 20.66 3.16
CA ALA A 109 -11.50 22.03 3.42
C ALA A 109 -12.68 22.20 4.40
N ASP A 110 -13.45 21.15 4.66
CA ASP A 110 -14.51 21.10 5.68
C ASP A 110 -14.00 20.66 7.06
N GLY A 111 -12.69 20.38 7.19
CA GLY A 111 -12.06 19.90 8.41
C GLY A 111 -12.09 18.38 8.60
N THR A 112 -12.68 17.63 7.68
CA THR A 112 -12.64 16.17 7.73
C THR A 112 -11.21 15.67 7.49
N GLU A 113 -10.77 14.71 8.27
CA GLU A 113 -9.41 14.16 8.18
C GLU A 113 -9.24 13.26 6.96
N LYS A 114 -8.13 13.43 6.26
CA LYS A 114 -7.70 12.49 5.23
C LYS A 114 -6.98 11.27 5.84
N PRO A 115 -6.89 10.14 5.13
CA PRO A 115 -6.19 8.96 5.63
C PRO A 115 -4.77 9.22 6.11
N ALA A 116 -4.03 10.14 5.46
CA ALA A 116 -2.68 10.56 5.85
C ALA A 116 -2.58 11.10 7.28
N MET A 117 -3.67 11.62 7.87
CA MET A 117 -3.68 12.10 9.24
C MET A 117 -3.31 11.02 10.26
N GLN A 118 -3.55 9.76 9.97
CA GLN A 118 -3.17 8.65 10.86
C GLN A 118 -1.65 8.54 11.00
N GLU A 119 -0.91 8.64 9.88
CA GLU A 119 0.54 8.64 9.88
C GLU A 119 1.09 9.86 10.59
N VAL A 120 0.54 11.04 10.32
CA VAL A 120 0.95 12.30 10.98
C VAL A 120 0.76 12.21 12.49
N ARG A 121 -0.39 11.73 12.97
CA ARG A 121 -0.63 11.55 14.42
C ARG A 121 0.37 10.60 15.05
N TYR A 122 0.64 9.49 14.39
CA TYR A 122 1.58 8.50 14.91
C TYR A 122 2.98 9.11 15.03
N TRP A 123 3.50 9.72 13.97
CA TRP A 123 4.87 10.22 13.97
C TRP A 123 5.06 11.52 14.72
N TYR A 124 4.02 12.37 14.85
CA TYR A 124 4.07 13.58 15.68
C TYR A 124 3.79 13.31 17.15
N SER A 125 3.39 12.11 17.53
CA SER A 125 3.27 11.74 18.93
C SER A 125 4.66 11.48 19.54
N SER A 126 4.73 11.57 20.87
CA SER A 126 5.98 11.31 21.58
C SER A 126 6.43 9.85 21.43
N PRO A 127 7.74 9.54 21.57
CA PRO A 127 8.23 8.16 21.54
C PRO A 127 7.51 7.23 22.53
N GLN A 128 7.08 7.76 23.69
CA GLN A 128 6.33 7.01 24.70
C GLN A 128 4.93 6.65 24.21
N GLU A 129 4.25 7.58 23.55
CA GLU A 129 2.91 7.36 22.98
C GLU A 129 2.99 6.37 21.80
N ARG A 130 3.98 6.50 20.91
CA ARG A 130 4.22 5.52 19.83
C ARG A 130 4.44 4.13 20.40
N LEU A 131 5.28 3.99 21.42
CA LEU A 131 5.52 2.71 22.08
C LEU A 131 4.26 2.12 22.74
N ALA A 132 3.41 2.98 23.32
CA ALA A 132 2.14 2.55 23.91
C ALA A 132 1.17 2.08 22.82
N HIS A 133 1.08 2.80 21.70
CA HIS A 133 0.29 2.43 20.52
C HIS A 133 0.75 1.08 19.93
N ASP A 134 2.05 0.88 19.78
CA ASP A 134 2.62 -0.37 19.27
C ASP A 134 2.36 -1.55 20.20
N LYS A 135 2.45 -1.33 21.50
CA LYS A 135 2.09 -2.36 22.50
C LYS A 135 0.61 -2.70 22.44
N ALA A 136 -0.27 -1.71 22.28
CA ALA A 136 -1.71 -1.93 22.13
C ALA A 136 -2.00 -2.73 20.86
N ASN A 137 -1.37 -2.38 19.74
CA ASN A 137 -1.50 -3.10 18.47
C ASN A 137 -0.96 -4.52 18.54
N ARG A 138 0.20 -4.75 19.20
CA ARG A 138 0.73 -6.10 19.44
C ARG A 138 -0.20 -6.93 20.32
N ARG A 139 -0.82 -6.30 21.33
CA ARG A 139 -1.81 -6.97 22.20
C ARG A 139 -3.08 -7.27 21.41
N ALA A 140 -3.55 -6.35 20.57
CA ALA A 140 -4.64 -6.60 19.65
C ALA A 140 -4.33 -7.75 18.67
N LYS A 141 -3.10 -7.84 18.14
CA LYS A 141 -2.62 -9.00 17.37
C LYS A 141 -2.72 -10.31 18.12
N SER A 142 -2.34 -10.33 19.41
CA SER A 142 -2.41 -11.56 20.25
C SER A 142 -3.87 -11.94 20.61
N VAL A 143 -4.78 -10.97 20.64
CA VAL A 143 -6.23 -11.19 20.90
C VAL A 143 -6.96 -11.53 19.59
N LEU A 144 -6.49 -11.00 18.47
CA LEU A 144 -6.97 -11.28 17.12
C LEU A 144 -6.32 -12.51 16.45
N THR A 145 -5.63 -13.34 17.20
CA THR A 145 -5.60 -14.75 16.84
C THR A 145 -7.08 -15.13 16.84
N LEU A 146 -7.70 -15.08 15.66
CA LEU A 146 -9.05 -15.53 15.44
C LEU A 146 -9.13 -16.86 16.19
N PRO A 147 -10.05 -17.05 17.16
CA PRO A 147 -10.19 -18.33 17.81
C PRO A 147 -10.28 -19.32 16.66
N ALA A 148 -9.31 -20.24 16.60
CA ALA A 148 -9.34 -21.28 15.57
C ALA A 148 -10.78 -21.81 15.63
N PRO A 149 -11.55 -21.71 14.54
CA PRO A 149 -12.93 -22.13 14.58
C PRO A 149 -12.90 -23.54 15.18
N LYS A 150 -13.77 -23.84 16.16
CA LYS A 150 -13.94 -25.19 16.69
C LYS A 150 -14.59 -26.06 15.61
N ILE A 151 -13.94 -26.11 14.44
CA ILE A 151 -14.32 -26.94 13.32
C ILE A 151 -13.89 -28.35 13.68
N LYS A 152 -14.80 -29.30 13.58
CA LYS A 152 -14.43 -30.70 13.57
C LYS A 152 -13.37 -30.85 12.46
N LYS A 153 -12.21 -31.34 12.82
CA LYS A 153 -11.07 -31.52 11.88
C LYS A 153 -11.36 -32.73 11.01
N ASN A 154 -12.28 -32.58 10.04
CA ASN A 154 -12.47 -33.59 9.04
C ASN A 154 -11.27 -33.55 8.05
N PRO A 155 -10.83 -34.72 7.59
CA PRO A 155 -9.73 -34.75 6.62
C PRO A 155 -10.11 -34.02 5.32
N LEU A 156 -9.14 -33.34 4.73
CA LEU A 156 -9.29 -32.77 3.40
C LEU A 156 -9.58 -33.88 2.39
N ARG A 157 -10.52 -33.60 1.50
CA ARG A 157 -10.75 -34.40 0.30
C ARG A 157 -10.09 -33.71 -0.88
N ILE A 158 -9.09 -34.37 -1.44
CA ILE A 158 -8.33 -33.84 -2.59
C ILE A 158 -8.78 -34.62 -3.83
N THR A 159 -9.09 -33.89 -4.90
CA THR A 159 -9.53 -34.46 -6.16
C THR A 159 -8.69 -33.92 -7.30
N HIS A 160 -8.01 -34.82 -7.98
CA HIS A 160 -7.21 -34.50 -9.16
C HIS A 160 -8.03 -34.62 -10.42
N GLY A 161 -7.99 -33.60 -11.26
CA GLY A 161 -8.50 -33.58 -12.62
C GLY A 161 -7.39 -33.22 -13.59
N ASP A 162 -7.60 -33.43 -14.89
CA ASP A 162 -6.62 -33.11 -15.95
C ASP A 162 -6.33 -31.61 -16.02
N GLY A 163 -7.29 -30.77 -15.69
CA GLY A 163 -7.19 -29.30 -15.76
C GLY A 163 -7.23 -28.57 -14.42
N ALA A 164 -7.49 -29.29 -13.32
CA ALA A 164 -7.73 -28.65 -12.03
C ALA A 164 -7.44 -29.57 -10.83
N LEU A 165 -7.17 -28.93 -9.69
CA LEU A 165 -7.06 -29.55 -8.37
C LEU A 165 -8.19 -29.00 -7.47
N GLY A 166 -9.07 -29.88 -7.01
CA GLY A 166 -10.08 -29.54 -6.01
C GLY A 166 -9.65 -29.94 -4.61
N ILE A 167 -9.81 -29.05 -3.64
CA ILE A 167 -9.56 -29.30 -2.22
C ILE A 167 -10.83 -28.93 -1.48
N GLN A 168 -11.44 -29.89 -0.80
CA GLN A 168 -12.68 -29.73 -0.06
C GLN A 168 -12.47 -30.03 1.42
N GLY A 169 -12.90 -29.09 2.27
CA GLY A 169 -13.03 -29.27 3.71
C GLY A 169 -14.50 -29.44 4.11
N GLU A 170 -14.79 -29.33 5.41
CA GLU A 170 -16.17 -29.50 5.92
C GLU A 170 -17.14 -28.38 5.46
N SER A 171 -16.66 -27.14 5.42
CA SER A 171 -17.48 -25.94 5.13
C SER A 171 -16.95 -25.09 3.98
N PHE A 172 -15.95 -25.58 3.27
CA PHE A 172 -15.34 -24.84 2.17
C PHE A 172 -14.90 -25.80 1.05
N GLU A 173 -14.79 -25.23 -0.12
CA GLU A 173 -14.20 -25.86 -1.29
C GLU A 173 -13.37 -24.84 -2.06
N ILE A 174 -12.17 -25.24 -2.51
CA ILE A 174 -11.32 -24.42 -3.36
C ILE A 174 -10.91 -25.21 -4.60
N LEU A 175 -11.02 -24.59 -5.76
CA LEU A 175 -10.65 -25.19 -7.04
C LEU A 175 -9.48 -24.41 -7.66
N PHE A 176 -8.37 -25.06 -7.85
CA PHE A 176 -7.21 -24.51 -8.55
C PHE A 176 -7.23 -24.96 -10.01
N SER A 177 -7.10 -24.02 -10.95
CA SER A 177 -7.00 -24.29 -12.37
C SER A 177 -5.55 -24.28 -12.83
N TYR A 178 -5.16 -25.32 -13.57
CA TYR A 178 -3.81 -25.40 -14.13
C TYR A 178 -3.68 -24.47 -15.36
N SER A 179 -4.73 -24.30 -16.15
CA SER A 179 -4.71 -23.39 -17.30
C SER A 179 -4.72 -21.93 -16.88
N GLU A 180 -5.53 -21.57 -15.87
CA GLU A 180 -5.59 -20.21 -15.34
C GLU A 180 -4.43 -19.91 -14.40
N GLY A 181 -3.78 -20.93 -13.84
CA GLY A 181 -2.62 -20.77 -12.95
C GLY A 181 -2.96 -20.10 -11.62
N GLY A 182 -3.96 -20.61 -10.90
CA GLY A 182 -4.36 -20.11 -9.58
C GLY A 182 -5.74 -20.63 -9.17
N PRO A 183 -6.24 -20.26 -7.98
CA PRO A 183 -7.58 -20.64 -7.57
C PRO A 183 -8.62 -19.89 -8.39
N VAL A 184 -9.58 -20.62 -8.96
CA VAL A 184 -10.68 -20.09 -9.80
C VAL A 184 -12.02 -20.07 -9.07
N SER A 185 -12.13 -20.79 -7.98
CA SER A 185 -13.29 -20.81 -7.12
C SER A 185 -12.87 -21.00 -5.67
N LEU A 186 -13.50 -20.29 -4.79
CA LEU A 186 -13.41 -20.44 -3.33
C LEU A 186 -14.82 -20.30 -2.78
N VAL A 187 -15.46 -21.42 -2.47
CA VAL A 187 -16.77 -21.45 -1.84
C VAL A 187 -16.60 -21.65 -0.34
N SER A 188 -17.20 -20.79 0.45
CA SER A 188 -17.25 -20.91 1.91
C SER A 188 -18.60 -20.43 2.43
N GLY A 189 -19.23 -21.22 3.30
CA GLY A 189 -20.57 -20.90 3.79
C GLY A 189 -21.65 -20.86 2.71
N GLY A 190 -21.43 -21.55 1.59
CA GLY A 190 -22.35 -21.56 0.44
C GLY A 190 -22.23 -20.36 -0.49
N GLN A 191 -21.26 -19.47 -0.26
CA GLN A 191 -21.00 -18.28 -1.05
C GLN A 191 -19.68 -18.43 -1.83
N GLU A 192 -19.68 -18.04 -3.13
CA GLU A 192 -18.47 -17.91 -3.95
C GLU A 192 -17.75 -16.59 -3.63
N TRP A 193 -16.45 -16.66 -3.39
CA TRP A 193 -15.63 -15.52 -3.01
C TRP A 193 -14.69 -15.05 -4.12
N LEU A 194 -14.51 -15.81 -5.19
CA LEU A 194 -13.61 -15.45 -6.29
C LEU A 194 -14.36 -15.25 -7.60
N TRP A 195 -14.18 -14.08 -8.21
CA TRP A 195 -14.61 -13.80 -9.58
C TRP A 195 -13.59 -14.26 -10.62
N ARG A 196 -12.33 -14.15 -10.28
CA ARG A 196 -11.17 -14.55 -11.11
C ARG A 196 -10.01 -14.96 -10.21
N PRO A 197 -9.03 -15.72 -10.80
CA PRO A 197 -7.82 -16.07 -10.07
C PRO A 197 -7.08 -14.86 -9.53
N PRO A 198 -6.71 -14.84 -8.25
CA PRO A 198 -5.80 -13.85 -7.73
C PRO A 198 -4.48 -13.83 -8.51
N ARG A 199 -3.96 -12.62 -8.71
CA ARG A 199 -2.70 -12.40 -9.45
C ARG A 199 -1.77 -11.49 -8.66
N PRO A 200 -0.45 -11.67 -8.77
CA PRO A 200 0.50 -10.66 -8.34
C PRO A 200 0.13 -9.30 -8.92
N ALA A 201 0.25 -8.26 -8.12
CA ALA A 201 -0.03 -6.89 -8.51
C ALA A 201 1.25 -6.06 -8.40
N TYR A 202 1.59 -5.35 -9.47
CA TYR A 202 2.80 -4.54 -9.59
C TYR A 202 2.49 -3.07 -9.85
N TRP A 203 1.22 -2.76 -10.14
CA TRP A 203 0.79 -1.43 -10.51
C TRP A 203 -0.38 -0.95 -9.65
N ARG A 204 -0.31 0.31 -9.28
CA ARG A 204 -1.39 1.06 -8.62
C ARG A 204 -1.76 2.29 -9.43
N ALA A 205 -2.90 2.87 -9.16
CA ALA A 205 -3.22 4.19 -9.69
C ALA A 205 -2.14 5.20 -9.25
N PRO A 206 -1.59 6.01 -10.17
CA PRO A 206 -0.67 7.08 -9.83
C PRO A 206 -1.32 8.07 -8.86
N THR A 207 -0.55 8.54 -7.89
CA THR A 207 -0.93 9.70 -7.08
C THR A 207 -0.69 10.98 -7.87
N GLU A 208 -1.21 12.10 -7.38
CA GLU A 208 -0.94 13.41 -8.00
C GLU A 208 0.55 13.75 -8.01
N ASN A 209 1.28 13.39 -6.97
CA ASN A 209 2.74 13.54 -6.93
C ASN A 209 3.44 12.65 -7.96
N ASP A 210 2.96 11.43 -8.16
CA ASP A 210 3.48 10.53 -9.21
C ASP A 210 3.29 11.16 -10.61
N LEU A 211 2.13 11.79 -10.85
CA LEU A 211 1.84 12.47 -12.11
C LEU A 211 2.76 13.69 -12.30
N GLY A 212 2.94 14.48 -11.24
CA GLY A 212 3.76 15.69 -11.26
C GLY A 212 5.24 15.43 -11.52
N ASN A 213 5.79 14.31 -11.04
CA ASN A 213 7.20 13.95 -11.20
C ASN A 213 7.50 13.00 -12.37
N GLY A 214 6.47 12.63 -13.16
CA GLY A 214 6.64 11.74 -14.30
C GLY A 214 6.76 10.25 -13.96
N PHE A 215 6.61 9.86 -12.69
CA PHE A 215 6.75 8.48 -12.22
C PHE A 215 5.89 7.49 -13.02
N ALA A 216 4.66 7.90 -13.37
CA ALA A 216 3.74 7.04 -14.13
C ALA A 216 4.31 6.68 -15.51
N LEU A 217 5.08 7.58 -16.14
CA LEU A 217 5.75 7.33 -17.41
C LEU A 217 6.99 6.46 -17.21
N ASP A 218 7.86 6.83 -16.29
CA ASP A 218 9.12 6.14 -16.01
C ASP A 218 8.91 4.70 -15.54
N SER A 219 7.85 4.47 -14.77
CA SER A 219 7.50 3.17 -14.19
C SER A 219 6.43 2.40 -14.99
N SER A 220 6.02 2.88 -16.17
CA SER A 220 4.94 2.28 -17.01
C SER A 220 5.14 0.81 -17.34
N ILE A 221 6.39 0.33 -17.38
CA ILE A 221 6.72 -1.08 -17.58
C ILE A 221 6.02 -2.01 -16.57
N TRP A 222 5.78 -1.51 -15.34
CA TRP A 222 5.09 -2.28 -14.31
C TRP A 222 3.59 -2.40 -14.57
N ALA A 223 2.97 -1.40 -15.22
CA ALA A 223 1.58 -1.50 -15.68
C ALA A 223 1.44 -2.61 -16.74
N ALA A 224 2.41 -2.71 -17.65
CA ALA A 224 2.45 -3.80 -18.63
C ALA A 224 2.70 -5.15 -17.96
N ALA A 225 3.59 -5.22 -16.96
CA ALA A 225 3.83 -6.44 -16.19
C ALA A 225 2.57 -6.88 -15.42
N ASP A 226 1.82 -5.94 -14.86
CA ASP A 226 0.57 -6.21 -14.13
C ASP A 226 -0.53 -6.77 -15.05
N GLY A 227 -0.62 -6.24 -16.26
CA GLY A 227 -1.64 -6.63 -17.25
C GLY A 227 -1.32 -7.94 -17.99
N TRP A 228 -0.05 -8.30 -18.14
CA TRP A 228 0.40 -9.42 -18.98
C TRP A 228 1.30 -10.36 -18.19
N GLN A 229 0.68 -11.19 -17.37
CA GLN A 229 1.36 -12.21 -16.58
C GLN A 229 1.11 -13.61 -17.15
N LYS A 230 2.09 -14.47 -16.97
CA LYS A 230 2.02 -15.87 -17.32
C LYS A 230 2.37 -16.72 -16.10
N CYS A 231 1.56 -17.70 -15.80
CA CYS A 231 1.94 -18.79 -14.90
C CYS A 231 2.78 -19.78 -15.67
N GLU A 232 4.04 -19.92 -15.31
CA GLU A 232 4.99 -20.81 -16.01
C GLU A 232 5.13 -22.16 -15.34
N LYS A 233 4.89 -22.23 -14.03
CA LYS A 233 5.09 -23.45 -13.26
C LYS A 233 4.03 -23.59 -12.19
N ILE A 234 3.56 -24.82 -12.02
CA ILE A 234 2.60 -25.21 -10.98
C ILE A 234 3.13 -26.47 -10.33
N GLU A 235 3.20 -26.50 -9.03
CA GLU A 235 3.69 -27.65 -8.27
C GLU A 235 2.79 -27.92 -7.05
N LEU A 236 2.37 -29.14 -6.88
CA LEU A 236 1.77 -29.60 -5.63
C LEU A 236 2.92 -29.95 -4.67
N LEU A 237 3.11 -29.14 -3.64
CA LEU A 237 4.21 -29.27 -2.68
C LEU A 237 3.88 -30.24 -1.54
N GLU A 238 2.61 -30.29 -1.15
CA GLU A 238 2.15 -31.09 -0.04
C GLU A 238 0.72 -31.58 -0.33
N GLU A 239 0.47 -32.86 -0.05
CA GLU A 239 -0.85 -33.47 -0.16
C GLU A 239 -1.08 -34.38 1.05
N GLY A 240 -2.04 -33.97 1.90
CA GLY A 240 -2.33 -34.72 3.12
C GLY A 240 -3.73 -34.45 3.65
N PRO A 241 -4.20 -35.27 4.60
CA PRO A 241 -5.54 -35.14 5.13
C PRO A 241 -5.75 -33.90 6.01
N GLU A 242 -4.71 -33.31 6.53
CA GLU A 242 -4.79 -32.11 7.37
C GLU A 242 -4.42 -30.86 6.62
N ARG A 243 -3.60 -31.00 5.55
CA ARG A 243 -3.00 -29.87 4.86
C ARG A 243 -2.65 -30.22 3.43
N ALA A 244 -2.82 -29.28 2.53
CA ALA A 244 -2.35 -29.33 1.15
C ALA A 244 -1.71 -28.01 0.75
N ALA A 245 -0.62 -28.05 -0.04
CA ALA A 245 0.07 -26.86 -0.49
C ALA A 245 0.33 -26.91 -1.99
N ILE A 246 -0.09 -25.87 -2.70
CA ILE A 246 0.12 -25.71 -4.14
C ILE A 246 0.85 -24.40 -4.43
N HIS A 247 1.82 -24.47 -5.34
CA HIS A 247 2.73 -23.41 -5.68
C HIS A 247 2.59 -23.00 -7.14
N PHE A 248 2.62 -21.70 -7.39
CA PHE A 248 2.52 -21.07 -8.69
C PHE A 248 3.68 -20.12 -8.91
N ARG A 249 4.31 -20.18 -10.06
CA ARG A 249 5.37 -19.25 -10.47
C ARG A 249 4.90 -18.40 -11.63
N TYR A 250 4.92 -17.08 -11.42
CA TYR A 250 4.49 -16.09 -12.41
C TYR A 250 5.68 -15.32 -12.96
N THR A 251 5.59 -15.04 -14.27
CA THR A 251 6.51 -14.15 -15.00
C THR A 251 5.69 -13.12 -15.78
N ALA A 252 6.36 -12.07 -16.27
CA ALA A 252 5.75 -11.10 -17.16
C ALA A 252 6.71 -10.78 -18.31
N PRO A 253 6.29 -11.00 -19.57
CA PRO A 253 7.13 -10.74 -20.75
C PRO A 253 7.62 -9.30 -20.85
N ALA A 254 6.84 -8.34 -20.37
CA ALA A 254 7.20 -6.93 -20.35
C ALA A 254 8.43 -6.64 -19.47
N VAL A 255 8.69 -7.48 -18.45
CA VAL A 255 9.81 -7.34 -17.52
C VAL A 255 10.62 -8.63 -17.49
N PRO A 256 11.52 -8.85 -18.46
CA PRO A 256 12.38 -10.03 -18.48
C PRO A 256 13.13 -10.22 -17.17
N GLY A 257 13.08 -11.43 -16.61
CA GLY A 257 13.66 -11.75 -15.31
C GLY A 257 12.73 -11.55 -14.12
N LEU A 258 11.56 -10.94 -14.30
CA LEU A 258 10.54 -10.88 -13.26
C LEU A 258 10.10 -12.30 -12.90
N CYS A 259 10.15 -12.58 -11.60
CA CYS A 259 9.64 -13.82 -11.03
C CYS A 259 8.93 -13.53 -9.71
N THR A 260 7.68 -13.95 -9.63
CA THR A 260 6.91 -13.92 -8.38
C THR A 260 6.29 -15.28 -8.14
N GLU A 261 6.49 -15.80 -6.97
CA GLU A 261 5.99 -17.11 -6.54
C GLU A 261 4.86 -16.90 -5.54
N VAL A 262 3.78 -17.68 -5.70
CA VAL A 262 2.63 -17.65 -4.80
C VAL A 262 2.33 -19.08 -4.36
N THR A 263 2.38 -19.30 -3.05
CA THR A 263 2.05 -20.61 -2.47
C THR A 263 0.78 -20.48 -1.65
N TYR A 264 -0.18 -21.31 -1.96
CA TYR A 264 -1.42 -21.48 -1.19
C TYR A 264 -1.30 -22.72 -0.33
N THR A 265 -1.44 -22.54 0.98
CA THR A 265 -1.50 -23.64 1.94
C THR A 265 -2.90 -23.69 2.51
N VAL A 266 -3.62 -24.78 2.25
CA VAL A 266 -5.00 -25.02 2.66
C VAL A 266 -5.01 -26.01 3.81
N GLU A 267 -5.58 -25.63 4.94
CA GLU A 267 -5.70 -26.50 6.10
C GLU A 267 -7.12 -27.03 6.26
N ASN A 268 -7.28 -28.19 6.88
CA ASN A 268 -8.57 -28.78 7.17
C ASN A 268 -9.44 -27.95 8.13
N THR A 269 -8.86 -26.94 8.75
CA THR A 269 -9.53 -25.91 9.55
C THR A 269 -10.28 -24.87 8.71
N GLY A 270 -10.09 -24.85 7.38
CA GLY A 270 -10.55 -23.80 6.49
C GLY A 270 -9.64 -22.57 6.44
N CYS A 271 -8.50 -22.60 7.14
CA CYS A 271 -7.49 -21.56 7.02
C CYS A 271 -6.75 -21.73 5.70
N ILE A 272 -6.61 -20.62 4.95
CA ILE A 272 -5.83 -20.58 3.72
C ILE A 272 -4.71 -19.55 3.92
N THR A 273 -3.48 -20.04 4.00
CA THR A 273 -2.29 -19.19 4.06
C THR A 273 -1.79 -18.95 2.64
N VAL A 274 -1.60 -17.68 2.29
CA VAL A 274 -1.02 -17.29 1.00
C VAL A 274 0.32 -16.63 1.23
N CYS A 275 1.37 -17.24 0.68
CA CYS A 275 2.72 -16.69 0.73
C CYS A 275 3.10 -16.17 -0.66
N VAL A 276 3.47 -14.90 -0.74
CA VAL A 276 3.92 -14.25 -1.97
C VAL A 276 5.41 -13.94 -1.84
N HIS A 277 6.21 -14.45 -2.75
CA HIS A 277 7.64 -14.21 -2.81
C HIS A 277 8.04 -13.55 -4.13
N TYR A 278 8.50 -12.31 -4.07
CA TYR A 278 9.00 -11.55 -5.21
C TYR A 278 10.53 -11.58 -5.24
N HIS A 279 11.12 -12.11 -6.32
CA HIS A 279 12.57 -12.27 -6.44
C HIS A 279 13.32 -11.01 -6.89
N GLY A 280 12.58 -9.93 -7.15
CA GLY A 280 13.16 -8.72 -7.71
C GLY A 280 13.29 -8.74 -9.24
N ALA A 281 13.58 -7.59 -9.79
CA ALA A 281 13.91 -7.39 -11.21
C ALA A 281 14.99 -6.31 -11.29
N PRO A 282 16.29 -6.70 -11.36
CA PRO A 282 17.39 -5.75 -11.33
C PRO A 282 17.36 -4.81 -12.55
N ASN A 283 17.90 -3.61 -12.39
CA ASN A 283 17.99 -2.59 -13.43
C ASN A 283 16.63 -2.15 -14.00
N ARG A 284 15.61 -2.07 -13.14
CA ARG A 284 14.27 -1.59 -13.46
C ARG A 284 13.92 -0.39 -12.61
N PRO A 285 12.97 0.45 -13.06
CA PRO A 285 12.42 1.52 -12.22
C PRO A 285 11.87 0.97 -10.90
N GLY A 286 11.73 1.82 -9.89
CA GLY A 286 11.11 1.46 -8.62
C GLY A 286 9.76 0.77 -8.81
N LEU A 287 9.51 -0.27 -8.02
CA LEU A 287 8.26 -1.03 -8.06
C LEU A 287 7.14 -0.20 -7.39
N PRO A 288 6.05 0.16 -8.12
CA PRO A 288 4.98 0.98 -7.56
C PRO A 288 4.15 0.29 -6.48
N LEU A 289 4.01 -1.02 -6.60
CA LEU A 289 3.22 -1.87 -5.71
C LEU A 289 3.76 -3.29 -5.74
N LEU A 290 3.74 -3.95 -4.60
CA LEU A 290 3.80 -5.41 -4.51
C LEU A 290 2.61 -5.90 -3.70
N GLY A 291 1.78 -6.73 -4.30
CA GLY A 291 0.60 -7.27 -3.65
C GLY A 291 0.03 -8.47 -4.38
N LEU A 292 -1.11 -8.95 -3.89
CA LEU A 292 -1.93 -9.95 -4.56
C LEU A 292 -3.33 -9.35 -4.73
N ARG A 293 -3.79 -9.29 -5.99
CA ARG A 293 -5.11 -8.73 -6.32
C ARG A 293 -6.16 -9.83 -6.31
N PHE A 294 -7.20 -9.60 -5.53
CA PHE A 294 -8.40 -10.42 -5.49
C PHE A 294 -9.55 -9.70 -6.19
N SER A 295 -10.46 -10.47 -6.78
CA SER A 295 -11.71 -9.97 -7.33
C SER A 295 -12.85 -10.83 -6.80
N THR A 296 -13.87 -10.19 -6.24
CA THR A 296 -15.05 -10.84 -5.67
C THR A 296 -16.24 -10.75 -6.63
N PRO A 297 -17.16 -11.73 -6.67
CA PRO A 297 -18.35 -11.69 -7.51
C PRO A 297 -19.28 -10.52 -7.17
N GLU A 298 -19.43 -10.24 -5.90
CA GLU A 298 -20.28 -9.18 -5.37
C GLU A 298 -19.43 -8.02 -4.81
N PRO A 299 -19.94 -6.78 -4.84
CA PRO A 299 -19.30 -5.65 -4.19
C PRO A 299 -19.07 -5.91 -2.71
N VAL A 300 -17.88 -5.60 -2.23
CA VAL A 300 -17.55 -5.71 -0.81
C VAL A 300 -17.84 -4.36 -0.15
N GLU A 301 -18.83 -4.34 0.76
CA GLU A 301 -19.21 -3.13 1.49
C GLU A 301 -18.21 -2.79 2.61
N ARG A 302 -17.62 -3.82 3.23
CA ARG A 302 -16.70 -3.66 4.35
C ARG A 302 -15.57 -4.67 4.28
N VAL A 303 -14.36 -4.20 4.47
CA VAL A 303 -13.15 -5.02 4.62
C VAL A 303 -12.54 -4.74 5.98
N GLU A 304 -12.30 -5.79 6.75
CA GLU A 304 -11.53 -5.74 7.98
C GLU A 304 -10.23 -6.51 7.76
N TRP A 305 -9.13 -5.91 8.14
CA TRP A 305 -7.83 -6.55 8.03
C TRP A 305 -6.97 -6.26 9.25
N LEU A 306 -6.08 -7.17 9.55
CA LEU A 306 -5.08 -7.04 10.58
C LEU A 306 -3.71 -7.29 9.97
N GLY A 307 -2.84 -6.31 10.05
CA GLY A 307 -1.51 -6.40 9.48
C GLY A 307 -0.62 -5.24 9.93
N LEU A 308 0.60 -5.24 9.44
CA LEU A 308 1.47 -4.07 9.51
C LEU A 308 0.92 -3.04 8.53
N SER A 309 0.77 -1.81 8.99
CA SER A 309 0.37 -0.67 8.17
C SER A 309 1.26 0.53 8.52
N GLY A 310 1.60 1.27 7.52
CA GLY A 310 2.62 2.31 7.62
C GLY A 310 4.04 1.71 7.64
N GLU A 311 4.97 2.44 7.13
CA GLU A 311 6.40 2.14 7.17
C GLU A 311 7.07 2.85 8.33
#